data_5050c1b6979873fa9ab5802dcf1c7fa6
#
_entry.id   5050c1b6979873fa9ab5802dcf1c7fa6
#
_cell.length_a   1.000
_cell.length_b   1.000
_cell.length_c   1.000
_cell.angle_alpha   90.00
_cell.angle_beta   90.00
_cell.angle_gamma   90.00
#
_symmetry.space_group_name_H-M   'P 1'
#
loop_
_entity.id
_entity.type
_entity.pdbx_description
1 polymer ?
#
loop_
_entity_poly.entity_id
_entity_poly.type
_entity_poly.pdbx_seq_one_letter_code
_entity_poly.pdbx_strand_id
1 'polypeptide(L)'
;MSGAASAWFSVPRPQPDAEFTLYCFPYAGSGASCYFQWARAFEAHGVEVRSIQLPARENRLRDAPLASIDAIVAALVGLLDNGNSRPFGFFGHSMGATVAFELALARQR
;
A
#
# COMPACT_ATOMS: atom_id res chain seq x y z
N MET A 1 4.21 14.82 2.41
CA MET A 1 4.15 13.79 1.34
C MET A 1 3.77 14.45 0.03
N SER A 2 4.45 14.12 -1.04
CA SER A 2 4.11 14.65 -2.35
C SER A 2 2.73 14.16 -2.80
N GLY A 3 2.08 14.88 -3.72
CA GLY A 3 0.79 14.49 -4.26
C GLY A 3 0.81 13.11 -4.90
N ALA A 4 1.91 12.75 -5.59
CA ALA A 4 2.05 11.44 -6.23
C ALA A 4 2.07 10.32 -5.19
N ALA A 5 2.83 10.48 -4.12
CA ALA A 5 2.89 9.48 -3.05
C ALA A 5 1.54 9.34 -2.34
N SER A 6 0.86 10.45 -2.05
CA SER A 6 -0.44 10.40 -1.37
C SER A 6 -1.51 9.70 -2.19
N ALA A 7 -1.44 9.76 -3.52
CA ALA A 7 -2.42 9.08 -4.36
C ALA A 7 -2.33 7.57 -4.26
N TRP A 8 -1.15 7.03 -3.96
CA TRP A 8 -0.91 5.59 -3.89
C TRP A 8 -1.26 4.98 -2.53
N PHE A 9 -1.42 5.80 -1.49
CA PHE A 9 -1.64 5.30 -0.13
C PHE A 9 -2.90 5.89 0.47
N SER A 10 -3.66 5.06 1.12
CA SER A 10 -4.79 5.49 1.94
C SER A 10 -4.51 5.06 3.38
N VAL A 11 -4.46 6.04 4.28
CA VAL A 11 -4.15 5.80 5.69
C VAL A 11 -5.34 6.26 6.51
N PRO A 12 -6.36 5.39 6.70
CA PRO A 12 -7.60 5.81 7.35
C PRO A 12 -7.42 6.17 8.83
N ARG A 13 -6.40 5.59 9.48
CA ARG A 13 -6.09 5.86 10.88
C ARG A 13 -4.61 6.19 11.01
N PRO A 14 -4.17 7.41 10.67
CA PRO A 14 -2.76 7.78 10.80
C PRO A 14 -2.29 7.68 12.24
N GLN A 15 -1.13 7.08 12.44
CA GLN A 15 -0.54 6.88 13.76
C GLN A 15 0.94 7.25 13.72
N PRO A 16 1.28 8.53 13.94
CA PRO A 16 2.68 8.96 13.88
C PRO A 16 3.60 8.20 14.84
N ASP A 17 3.05 7.73 15.96
CA ASP A 17 3.80 7.03 16.99
C ASP A 17 3.73 5.50 16.87
N ALA A 18 3.16 4.97 15.79
CA ALA A 18 3.08 3.53 15.61
C ALA A 18 4.47 2.92 15.53
N GLU A 19 4.61 1.71 16.06
CA GLU A 19 5.88 0.99 16.06
C GLU A 19 6.12 0.23 14.76
N PHE A 20 5.06 0.01 13.99
CA PHE A 20 5.09 -0.83 12.80
C PHE A 20 4.12 -0.30 11.75
N THR A 21 4.48 -0.42 10.49
CA THR A 21 3.59 -0.10 9.36
C THR A 21 3.25 -1.37 8.61
N LEU A 22 1.96 -1.58 8.33
CA LEU A 22 1.51 -2.69 7.50
C LEU A 22 0.97 -2.13 6.20
N TYR A 23 1.66 -2.43 5.10
CA TYR A 23 1.20 -2.09 3.76
C TYR A 23 0.29 -3.21 3.26
N CYS A 24 -0.95 -2.87 2.92
CA CYS A 24 -1.96 -3.83 2.50
C CYS A 24 -2.27 -3.66 1.01
N PHE A 25 -2.19 -4.76 0.26
CA PHE A 25 -2.30 -4.75 -1.20
C PHE A 25 -3.63 -5.38 -1.61
N PRO A 26 -4.52 -4.61 -2.26
CA PRO A 26 -5.86 -5.12 -2.58
C PRO A 26 -5.85 -6.20 -3.66
N TYR A 27 -6.88 -7.04 -3.65
CA TYR A 27 -7.08 -8.05 -4.69
C TYR A 27 -7.60 -7.40 -5.97
N ALA A 28 -7.59 -8.18 -7.06
CA ALA A 28 -7.99 -7.68 -8.37
C ALA A 28 -9.41 -7.12 -8.33
N GLY A 29 -9.59 -5.94 -8.92
CA GLY A 29 -10.89 -5.28 -8.98
C GLY A 29 -11.28 -4.50 -7.75
N SER A 30 -10.53 -4.61 -6.65
CA SER A 30 -10.84 -3.86 -5.43
C SER A 30 -9.93 -2.63 -5.31
N GLY A 31 -10.27 -1.77 -4.36
CA GLY A 31 -9.46 -0.61 -4.02
C GLY A 31 -9.02 -0.65 -2.56
N ALA A 32 -8.39 0.43 -2.13
CA ALA A 32 -7.81 0.52 -0.79
C ALA A 32 -8.82 0.29 0.32
N SER A 33 -10.09 0.61 0.08
CA SER A 33 -11.12 0.52 1.13
C SER A 33 -11.36 -0.90 1.63
N CYS A 34 -10.91 -1.92 0.89
CA CYS A 34 -11.09 -3.31 1.34
C CYS A 34 -10.35 -3.62 2.65
N TYR A 35 -9.40 -2.77 3.05
CA TYR A 35 -8.64 -2.95 4.29
C TYR A 35 -8.94 -1.90 5.36
N PHE A 36 -9.95 -1.04 5.16
CA PHE A 36 -10.20 0.06 6.09
C PHE A 36 -10.59 -0.41 7.50
N GLN A 37 -11.29 -1.53 7.59
CA GLN A 37 -11.63 -2.09 8.90
C GLN A 37 -10.40 -2.60 9.65
N TRP A 38 -9.39 -3.03 8.93
CA TRP A 38 -8.13 -3.48 9.53
C TRP A 38 -7.41 -2.33 10.22
N ALA A 39 -7.48 -1.14 9.64
CA ALA A 39 -6.83 0.02 10.25
C ALA A 39 -7.33 0.26 11.67
N ARG A 40 -8.65 0.13 11.86
CA ARG A 40 -9.27 0.27 13.17
C ARG A 40 -8.84 -0.86 14.11
N ALA A 41 -8.84 -2.09 13.63
CA ALA A 41 -8.50 -3.24 14.45
C ALA A 41 -7.05 -3.21 14.92
N PHE A 42 -6.13 -2.74 14.07
CA PHE A 42 -4.71 -2.73 14.38
C PHE A 42 -4.25 -1.49 15.15
N GLU A 43 -5.07 -0.46 15.21
CA GLU A 43 -4.71 0.80 15.87
C GLU A 43 -4.29 0.57 17.33
N ALA A 44 -5.01 -0.28 18.04
CA ALA A 44 -4.72 -0.56 19.44
C ALA A 44 -3.41 -1.33 19.66
N HIS A 45 -2.84 -1.87 18.60
CA HIS A 45 -1.62 -2.69 18.66
C HIS A 45 -0.37 -1.96 18.17
N GLY A 46 -0.45 -0.66 17.98
CA GLY A 46 0.69 0.13 17.52
C GLY A 46 1.06 -0.12 16.05
N VAL A 47 0.11 -0.55 15.24
CA VAL A 47 0.31 -0.83 13.83
C VAL A 47 -0.49 0.15 12.98
N GLU A 48 0.19 0.91 12.13
CA GLU A 48 -0.46 1.77 11.16
C GLU A 48 -0.68 1.00 9.87
N VAL A 49 -1.95 0.91 9.44
CA VAL A 49 -2.30 0.27 8.17
C VAL A 49 -2.26 1.30 7.07
N ARG A 50 -1.47 1.05 6.04
CA ARG A 50 -1.40 1.84 4.81
C ARG A 50 -1.89 0.98 3.66
N SER A 51 -3.08 1.28 3.18
CA SER A 51 -3.71 0.52 2.11
C SER A 51 -3.29 1.10 0.77
N ILE A 52 -2.88 0.23 -0.15
CA ILE A 52 -2.43 0.64 -1.48
C ILE A 52 -3.65 0.96 -2.34
N GLN A 53 -3.63 2.13 -3.01
CA GLN A 53 -4.66 2.52 -3.96
C GLN A 53 -4.08 2.51 -5.36
N LEU A 54 -4.48 1.53 -6.14
CA LEU A 54 -4.01 1.40 -7.51
C LEU A 54 -4.68 2.42 -8.42
N PRO A 55 -4.02 2.82 -9.53
CA PRO A 55 -4.69 3.63 -10.55
C PRO A 55 -5.95 2.95 -11.05
N ALA A 56 -6.93 3.73 -11.44
CA ALA A 56 -8.23 3.30 -11.96
C ALA A 56 -9.12 2.63 -10.91
N ARG A 57 -8.83 2.81 -9.61
CA ARG A 57 -9.66 2.32 -8.52
C ARG A 57 -10.11 3.49 -7.65
N GLU A 58 -11.32 3.42 -7.14
CA GLU A 58 -11.92 4.34 -6.15
C GLU A 58 -11.62 5.81 -6.47
N ASN A 59 -10.87 6.52 -5.59
CA ASN A 59 -10.57 7.93 -5.79
C ASN A 59 -9.57 8.18 -6.94
N ARG A 60 -9.03 7.13 -7.53
CA ARG A 60 -8.16 7.21 -8.72
C ARG A 60 -8.85 6.69 -9.97
N LEU A 61 -10.17 6.71 -10.01
CA LEU A 61 -10.93 6.13 -11.11
C LEU A 61 -10.58 6.73 -12.47
N ARG A 62 -10.17 7.99 -12.50
CA ARG A 62 -9.81 8.69 -13.74
C ARG A 62 -8.38 8.43 -14.20
N ASP A 63 -7.57 7.82 -13.34
CA ASP A 63 -6.19 7.51 -13.72
C ASP A 63 -6.18 6.29 -14.63
N ALA A 64 -5.27 6.29 -15.59
CA ALA A 64 -5.12 5.14 -16.47
C ALA A 64 -4.65 3.93 -15.66
N PRO A 65 -5.25 2.75 -15.88
CA PRO A 65 -4.80 1.55 -15.20
C PRO A 65 -3.39 1.16 -15.64
N LEU A 66 -2.63 0.56 -14.71
CA LEU A 66 -1.35 -0.01 -15.07
C LEU A 66 -1.56 -1.42 -15.62
N ALA A 67 -0.89 -1.72 -16.72
CA ALA A 67 -1.16 -2.92 -17.50
C ALA A 67 -0.54 -4.18 -16.91
N SER A 68 0.40 -4.05 -15.96
CA SER A 68 1.13 -5.21 -15.47
C SER A 68 1.53 -5.06 -14.01
N ILE A 69 1.78 -6.19 -13.38
CA ILE A 69 2.31 -6.22 -12.01
C ILE A 69 3.68 -5.56 -11.98
N ASP A 70 4.51 -5.77 -13.00
CA ASP A 70 5.84 -5.15 -13.07
C ASP A 70 5.74 -3.61 -13.04
N ALA A 71 4.77 -3.04 -13.73
CA ALA A 71 4.56 -1.59 -13.74
C ALA A 71 4.14 -1.09 -12.36
N ILE A 72 3.28 -1.83 -11.68
CA ILE A 72 2.83 -1.49 -10.33
C ILE A 72 4.02 -1.52 -9.36
N VAL A 73 4.82 -2.57 -9.42
CA VAL A 73 5.99 -2.74 -8.55
C VAL A 73 7.01 -1.62 -8.79
N ALA A 74 7.27 -1.30 -10.06
CA ALA A 74 8.21 -0.23 -10.41
C ALA A 74 7.77 1.12 -9.82
N ALA A 75 6.46 1.41 -9.84
CA ALA A 75 5.95 2.64 -9.25
C ALA A 75 6.08 2.65 -7.73
N LEU A 76 5.83 1.52 -7.08
CA LEU A 76 5.80 1.44 -5.62
C LEU A 76 7.19 1.41 -4.99
N VAL A 77 8.16 0.80 -5.65
CA VAL A 77 9.47 0.59 -5.04
C VAL A 77 10.13 1.91 -4.63
N GLY A 78 10.01 2.95 -5.46
CA GLY A 78 10.56 4.26 -5.14
C GLY A 78 9.79 4.99 -4.05
N LEU A 79 8.49 4.74 -3.96
CA LEU A 79 7.66 5.41 -2.97
C LEU A 79 7.86 4.87 -1.56
N LEU A 80 8.15 3.58 -1.43
CA LEU A 80 8.36 2.96 -0.12
C LEU A 80 9.71 3.32 0.50
N ASP A 81 10.65 3.79 -0.29
CA ASP A 81 11.99 4.13 0.19
C ASP A 81 12.10 5.56 0.71
N ASN A 82 10.99 6.27 0.86
CA ASN A 82 10.96 7.69 1.23
C ASN A 82 11.11 7.92 2.74
N GLY A 83 12.23 7.47 3.32
CA GLY A 83 12.62 7.90 4.65
C GLY A 83 11.79 7.35 5.80
N ASN A 84 11.03 6.31 5.58
CA ASN A 84 10.32 5.66 6.66
C ASN A 84 11.29 4.75 7.41
N SER A 85 11.68 5.14 8.61
CA SER A 85 12.65 4.40 9.42
C SER A 85 12.02 3.31 10.29
N ARG A 86 10.69 3.27 10.37
CA ARG A 86 10.03 2.27 11.21
C ARG A 86 9.92 0.94 10.47
N PRO A 87 9.95 -0.17 11.20
CA PRO A 87 9.76 -1.49 10.57
C PRO A 87 8.42 -1.58 9.88
N PHE A 88 8.38 -2.32 8.80
CA PHE A 88 7.14 -2.50 8.04
C PHE A 88 7.04 -3.90 7.46
N GLY A 89 5.83 -4.30 7.12
CA GLY A 89 5.55 -5.55 6.44
C GLY A 89 4.51 -5.37 5.35
N PHE A 90 4.31 -6.42 4.58
CA PHE A 90 3.35 -6.44 3.48
C PHE A 90 2.30 -7.52 3.72
N PHE A 91 1.06 -7.20 3.43
CA PHE A 91 -0.02 -8.18 3.34
C PHE A 91 -0.71 -8.02 2.00
N GLY A 92 -0.97 -9.14 1.33
CA GLY A 92 -1.73 -9.13 0.09
C GLY A 92 -2.59 -10.37 -0.02
N HIS A 93 -3.69 -10.26 -0.75
CA HIS A 93 -4.61 -11.36 -1.02
C HIS A 93 -4.79 -11.47 -2.53
N SER A 94 -4.64 -12.68 -3.08
CA SER A 94 -4.79 -12.96 -4.51
C SER A 94 -3.77 -12.13 -5.32
N MET A 95 -4.21 -11.28 -6.25
CA MET A 95 -3.31 -10.41 -7.02
C MET A 95 -2.46 -9.54 -6.09
N GLY A 96 -3.04 -9.06 -4.99
CA GLY A 96 -2.30 -8.26 -4.01
C GLY A 96 -1.14 -9.02 -3.40
N ALA A 97 -1.28 -10.33 -3.19
CA ALA A 97 -0.18 -11.16 -2.68
C ALA A 97 0.96 -11.24 -3.69
N THR A 98 0.65 -11.34 -4.98
CA THR A 98 1.66 -11.35 -6.03
C THR A 98 2.41 -10.02 -6.09
N VAL A 99 1.68 -8.90 -6.02
CA VAL A 99 2.30 -7.58 -6.01
C VAL A 99 3.21 -7.43 -4.79
N ALA A 100 2.75 -7.83 -3.61
CA ALA A 100 3.52 -7.74 -2.38
C ALA A 100 4.81 -8.55 -2.46
N PHE A 101 4.72 -9.76 -2.99
CA PHE A 101 5.88 -10.65 -3.15
C PHE A 101 6.90 -10.06 -4.12
N GLU A 102 6.45 -9.64 -5.29
CA GLU A 102 7.34 -9.06 -6.30
C GLU A 102 7.98 -7.75 -5.81
N LEU A 103 7.23 -6.95 -5.06
CA LEU A 103 7.74 -5.71 -4.48
C LEU A 103 8.83 -6.02 -3.44
N ALA A 104 8.62 -7.02 -2.61
CA ALA A 104 9.62 -7.44 -1.63
C ALA A 104 10.92 -7.89 -2.31
N LEU A 105 10.81 -8.65 -3.39
CA LEU A 105 11.97 -9.06 -4.18
C LEU A 105 12.69 -7.86 -4.80
N ALA A 106 11.93 -6.92 -5.36
CA ALA A 106 12.50 -5.74 -6.00
C ALA A 106 13.31 -4.88 -5.00
N ARG A 107 12.85 -4.82 -3.76
CA ARG A 107 13.54 -4.05 -2.72
C ARG A 107 14.86 -4.68 -2.28
N GLN A 108 15.04 -5.96 -2.52
CA GLN A 108 16.27 -6.68 -2.16
C GLN A 108 17.36 -6.55 -3.22
N ARG A 109 17.02 -6.04 -4.39
CA ARG A 109 17.96 -5.92 -5.51
C ARG A 109 18.81 -4.66 -5.43
#